data_127889e216a71b7409915817312b2230
#
_entry.id   127889e216a71b7409915817312b2230
#
_cell.length_a   1.000
_cell.length_b   1.000
_cell.length_c   1.000
_cell.angle_alpha   90.00
_cell.angle_beta   90.00
_cell.angle_gamma   90.00
#
_symmetry.space_group_name_H-M   'P 1'
#
loop_
_entity.id
_entity.type
_entity.pdbx_description
1 polymer ?
#
loop_
_entity_poly.entity_id
_entity_poly.type
_entity_poly.pdbx_seq_one_letter_code
_entity_poly.pdbx_strand_id
1 'polypeptide(L)'
;MKRLSMSAMLLLGVTACAPQPAPPLVAAASPPGQGPSKNLGLNYDGTYVGVSVVNNSAGNTWTSGGSQPCLTEPAPTLVISHGRAQFPWQGYILTGNVTPSGAFIMTSPFGQVFEGSINSQHRITGQVTGYCSYDLTWQKQS
;
A
#
# COMPACT_ATOMS: atom_id res chain seq x y z
N MET A 1 20.82 -57.72 -25.62
CA MET A 1 21.71 -58.51 -24.73
C MET A 1 22.30 -57.61 -23.68
N LYS A 2 22.30 -58.09 -22.43
CA LYS A 2 22.85 -57.58 -21.19
C LYS A 2 22.01 -56.56 -20.40
N ARG A 3 21.24 -57.16 -19.48
CA ARG A 3 20.72 -56.56 -18.24
C ARG A 3 21.88 -56.30 -17.27
N LEU A 4 21.86 -55.17 -16.60
CA LEU A 4 22.57 -55.01 -15.32
C LEU A 4 21.62 -54.33 -14.34
N SER A 5 21.18 -55.18 -13.42
CA SER A 5 20.47 -54.87 -12.21
C SER A 5 21.48 -54.32 -11.19
N MET A 6 21.22 -53.19 -10.58
CA MET A 6 21.99 -52.74 -9.44
C MET A 6 21.03 -52.21 -8.37
N SER A 7 20.75 -53.10 -7.40
CA SER A 7 20.13 -52.80 -6.12
C SER A 7 21.01 -51.84 -5.32
N ALA A 8 20.49 -50.74 -4.86
CA ALA A 8 21.13 -49.89 -3.85
C ALA A 8 20.19 -49.74 -2.66
N MET A 9 20.72 -50.12 -1.57
CA MET A 9 20.20 -50.31 -0.23
C MET A 9 19.72 -48.98 0.39
N LEU A 10 18.51 -48.96 0.89
CA LEU A 10 17.89 -47.89 1.64
C LEU A 10 18.38 -47.96 3.09
N LEU A 11 19.15 -46.98 3.54
CA LEU A 11 19.46 -46.78 4.96
C LEU A 11 18.48 -45.72 5.49
N LEU A 12 17.49 -46.15 6.28
CA LEU A 12 16.63 -45.32 7.10
C LEU A 12 17.43 -44.79 8.31
N GLY A 13 17.82 -43.50 8.25
CA GLY A 13 18.29 -42.77 9.41
C GLY A 13 17.10 -42.11 10.11
N VAL A 14 16.67 -42.69 11.23
CA VAL A 14 15.68 -42.09 12.13
C VAL A 14 16.44 -41.07 13.03
N THR A 15 16.39 -39.79 12.63
CA THR A 15 16.80 -38.67 13.50
C THR A 15 15.65 -38.32 14.40
N ALA A 16 15.77 -38.69 15.68
CA ALA A 16 14.88 -38.27 16.77
C ALA A 16 14.99 -36.74 16.93
N CYS A 17 13.96 -35.99 16.54
CA CYS A 17 13.80 -34.60 16.96
C CYS A 17 13.49 -34.54 18.45
N ALA A 18 14.48 -34.18 19.28
CA ALA A 18 14.22 -33.77 20.64
C ALA A 18 13.46 -32.42 20.64
N PRO A 19 12.41 -32.27 21.46
CA PRO A 19 11.71 -30.98 21.57
C PRO A 19 12.67 -29.97 22.23
N GLN A 20 12.98 -28.90 21.49
CA GLN A 20 13.77 -27.78 21.97
C GLN A 20 12.90 -26.98 22.97
N PRO A 21 13.36 -26.72 24.20
CA PRO A 21 12.61 -25.89 25.14
C PRO A 21 12.46 -24.50 24.55
N ALA A 22 11.20 -24.01 24.52
CA ALA A 22 10.89 -22.67 24.06
C ALA A 22 11.66 -21.63 24.87
N PRO A 23 12.31 -20.63 24.25
CA PRO A 23 12.95 -19.56 25.01
C PRO A 23 11.87 -18.83 25.82
N PRO A 24 12.16 -18.38 27.05
CA PRO A 24 11.22 -17.60 27.82
C PRO A 24 10.84 -16.36 27.06
N LEU A 25 9.53 -16.16 26.89
CA LEU A 25 8.97 -14.91 26.37
C LEU A 25 9.38 -13.79 27.34
N VAL A 26 10.49 -13.13 27.03
CA VAL A 26 10.81 -11.85 27.64
C VAL A 26 9.74 -10.90 27.11
N ALA A 27 8.75 -10.61 27.95
CA ALA A 27 7.82 -9.54 27.68
C ALA A 27 8.66 -8.28 27.49
N ALA A 28 8.77 -7.84 26.23
CA ALA A 28 9.39 -6.57 25.92
C ALA A 28 8.56 -5.51 26.67
N ALA A 29 9.13 -5.00 27.75
CA ALA A 29 8.55 -3.89 28.48
C ALA A 29 8.40 -2.73 27.48
N SER A 30 7.16 -2.39 27.18
CA SER A 30 6.85 -1.18 26.41
C SER A 30 7.52 0.00 27.10
N PRO A 31 8.25 0.86 26.37
CA PRO A 31 8.86 2.03 26.99
C PRO A 31 7.75 2.86 27.65
N PRO A 32 7.92 3.29 28.89
CA PRO A 32 6.93 4.12 29.58
C PRO A 32 6.86 5.48 28.87
N GLY A 33 5.69 5.83 28.32
CA GLY A 33 5.42 7.20 27.91
C GLY A 33 4.87 7.44 26.51
N GLN A 34 4.55 6.41 25.73
CA GLN A 34 3.75 6.63 24.52
C GLN A 34 2.30 6.22 24.78
N GLY A 35 1.58 7.11 25.49
CA GLY A 35 0.14 7.11 25.41
C GLY A 35 -0.28 7.24 23.92
N PRO A 36 -1.49 6.78 23.53
CA PRO A 36 -1.96 6.90 22.16
C PRO A 36 -1.85 8.37 21.74
N SER A 37 -0.94 8.65 20.83
CA SER A 37 -0.72 10.00 20.32
C SER A 37 -2.01 10.47 19.65
N LYS A 38 -2.82 11.21 20.36
CA LYS A 38 -4.11 11.75 19.90
C LYS A 38 -3.98 12.79 18.77
N ASN A 39 -2.74 13.09 18.34
CA ASN A 39 -2.45 14.10 17.32
C ASN A 39 -2.01 13.52 15.97
N LEU A 40 -2.26 12.24 15.74
CA LEU A 40 -1.90 11.51 14.55
C LEU A 40 -2.79 11.92 13.37
N GLY A 41 -2.25 12.62 12.43
CA GLY A 41 -2.94 13.03 11.21
C GLY A 41 -3.54 14.44 11.25
N LEU A 42 -3.77 15.07 12.41
CA LEU A 42 -4.39 16.40 12.50
C LEU A 42 -3.54 17.52 11.88
N ASN A 43 -2.23 17.37 11.86
CA ASN A 43 -1.34 18.35 11.22
C ASN A 43 -1.47 18.39 9.70
N TYR A 44 -2.06 17.34 9.12
CA TYR A 44 -2.25 17.21 7.69
C TYR A 44 -3.67 17.54 7.24
N ASP A 45 -4.59 17.79 8.16
CA ASP A 45 -5.97 18.11 7.82
C ASP A 45 -6.04 19.34 6.91
N GLY A 46 -6.92 19.27 5.93
CA GLY A 46 -7.14 20.32 4.95
C GLY A 46 -7.54 19.82 3.58
N THR A 47 -7.66 20.79 2.67
CA THR A 47 -7.96 20.56 1.27
C THR A 47 -6.69 20.66 0.45
N TYR A 48 -6.49 19.71 -0.45
CA TYR A 48 -5.33 19.63 -1.32
C TYR A 48 -5.78 19.68 -2.78
N VAL A 49 -5.21 20.62 -3.52
CA VAL A 49 -5.52 20.82 -4.95
C VAL A 49 -4.59 19.99 -5.80
N GLY A 50 -5.11 19.34 -6.81
CA GLY A 50 -4.31 18.59 -7.77
C GLY A 50 -3.34 19.48 -8.54
N VAL A 51 -2.08 19.04 -8.65
CA VAL A 51 -1.01 19.76 -9.34
C VAL A 51 -0.62 19.06 -10.63
N SER A 52 -0.45 17.75 -10.60
CA SER A 52 -0.08 16.97 -11.78
C SER A 52 -0.56 15.53 -11.71
N VAL A 53 -0.76 14.96 -12.89
CA VAL A 53 -1.01 13.54 -13.14
C VAL A 53 -0.06 13.08 -14.23
N VAL A 54 0.68 12.01 -13.96
CA VAL A 54 1.47 11.29 -14.95
C VAL A 54 0.84 9.93 -15.17
N ASN A 55 0.42 9.65 -16.40
CA ASN A 55 -0.17 8.37 -16.76
C ASN A 55 0.92 7.38 -17.17
N ASN A 56 1.27 6.47 -16.27
CA ASN A 56 2.28 5.44 -16.50
C ASN A 56 1.79 4.27 -17.37
N SER A 57 0.49 4.26 -17.68
CA SER A 57 -0.17 3.28 -18.54
C SER A 57 -0.68 3.90 -19.85
N ALA A 58 -0.18 5.08 -20.24
CA ALA A 58 -0.61 5.75 -21.47
C ALA A 58 -0.38 4.84 -22.69
N GLY A 59 -1.42 4.71 -23.52
CA GLY A 59 -1.41 3.80 -24.66
C GLY A 59 -1.79 2.35 -24.35
N ASN A 60 -1.89 1.97 -23.08
CA ASN A 60 -2.38 0.66 -22.67
C ASN A 60 -3.91 0.64 -22.63
N THR A 61 -4.45 -0.55 -22.83
CA THR A 61 -5.88 -0.84 -22.63
C THR A 61 -6.02 -1.96 -21.64
N TRP A 62 -7.00 -1.89 -20.77
CA TRP A 62 -7.39 -3.01 -19.92
C TRP A 62 -8.62 -3.71 -20.50
N THR A 63 -8.71 -5.02 -20.30
CA THR A 63 -9.81 -5.84 -20.79
C THR A 63 -10.49 -6.53 -19.61
N SER A 64 -11.64 -6.01 -19.22
CA SER A 64 -12.55 -6.70 -18.31
C SER A 64 -13.95 -6.49 -18.83
N GLY A 65 -14.39 -7.38 -19.71
CA GLY A 65 -15.68 -7.25 -20.42
C GLY A 65 -15.70 -6.23 -21.55
N GLY A 66 -14.53 -5.71 -21.96
CA GLY A 66 -14.33 -4.74 -23.03
C GLY A 66 -12.96 -4.07 -22.96
N SER A 67 -12.45 -3.57 -24.08
CA SER A 67 -11.18 -2.83 -24.09
C SER A 67 -11.43 -1.36 -23.72
N GLN A 68 -10.83 -0.89 -22.64
CA GLN A 68 -10.91 0.50 -22.19
C GLN A 68 -9.52 1.12 -22.17
N PRO A 69 -9.33 2.32 -22.75
CA PRO A 69 -8.06 3.01 -22.70
C PRO A 69 -7.80 3.58 -21.30
N CYS A 70 -6.53 3.61 -20.89
CA CYS A 70 -6.09 4.35 -19.72
C CYS A 70 -6.01 5.84 -20.05
N LEU A 71 -7.08 6.58 -19.76
CA LEU A 71 -7.17 8.01 -20.01
C LEU A 71 -6.52 8.81 -18.87
N THR A 72 -5.93 9.95 -19.21
CA THR A 72 -5.40 10.90 -18.22
C THR A 72 -6.50 11.89 -17.85
N GLU A 73 -6.83 11.95 -16.58
CA GLU A 73 -7.74 12.94 -16.00
C GLU A 73 -6.94 13.90 -15.11
N PRO A 74 -7.40 15.14 -14.93
CA PRO A 74 -6.80 16.05 -13.96
C PRO A 74 -6.82 15.46 -12.54
N ALA A 75 -5.80 15.73 -11.73
CA ALA A 75 -5.81 15.33 -10.32
C ALA A 75 -6.99 16.01 -9.60
N PRO A 76 -7.91 15.24 -9.02
CA PRO A 76 -9.07 15.79 -8.31
C PRO A 76 -8.64 16.42 -6.98
N THR A 77 -9.56 17.11 -6.31
CA THR A 77 -9.34 17.60 -4.96
C THR A 77 -9.26 16.42 -3.99
N LEU A 78 -8.22 16.41 -3.13
CA LEU A 78 -8.06 15.47 -2.03
C LEU A 78 -8.37 16.21 -0.72
N VAL A 79 -9.15 15.59 0.16
CA VAL A 79 -9.52 16.15 1.48
C VAL A 79 -8.99 15.23 2.56
N ILE A 80 -8.33 15.82 3.57
CA ILE A 80 -7.95 15.13 4.81
C ILE A 80 -8.73 15.78 5.95
N SER A 81 -9.46 14.97 6.70
CA SER A 81 -10.23 15.40 7.85
C SER A 81 -10.10 14.37 8.97
N HIS A 82 -9.67 14.84 10.15
CA HIS A 82 -9.42 14.00 11.32
C HIS A 82 -8.49 12.81 11.01
N GLY A 83 -7.45 13.07 10.17
CA GLY A 83 -6.50 12.06 9.74
C GLY A 83 -7.03 11.05 8.72
N ARG A 84 -8.25 11.22 8.22
CA ARG A 84 -8.81 10.40 7.14
C ARG A 84 -8.73 11.15 5.82
N ALA A 85 -8.08 10.54 4.84
CA ALA A 85 -7.96 11.07 3.49
C ALA A 85 -9.03 10.48 2.56
N GLN A 86 -9.50 11.29 1.62
CA GLN A 86 -10.39 10.85 0.56
C GLN A 86 -10.24 11.69 -0.71
N PHE A 87 -10.37 11.06 -1.88
CA PHE A 87 -10.54 11.75 -3.17
C PHE A 87 -11.32 10.89 -4.17
N PRO A 88 -12.06 11.51 -5.10
CA PRO A 88 -12.71 10.81 -6.20
C PRO A 88 -11.68 10.45 -7.28
N TRP A 89 -11.77 9.26 -7.84
CA TRP A 89 -10.93 8.82 -8.94
C TRP A 89 -11.71 7.87 -9.86
N GLN A 90 -11.81 8.23 -11.14
CA GLN A 90 -12.46 7.40 -12.16
C GLN A 90 -13.84 6.85 -11.75
N GLY A 91 -14.67 7.70 -11.14
CA GLY A 91 -16.02 7.34 -10.71
C GLY A 91 -16.14 6.66 -9.34
N TYR A 92 -15.03 6.45 -8.64
CA TYR A 92 -14.99 5.86 -7.30
C TYR A 92 -14.38 6.82 -6.29
N ILE A 93 -14.63 6.56 -5.01
CA ILE A 93 -14.00 7.30 -3.90
C ILE A 93 -12.94 6.39 -3.27
N LEU A 94 -11.68 6.84 -3.30
CA LEU A 94 -10.61 6.23 -2.52
C LEU A 94 -10.60 6.83 -1.13
N THR A 95 -10.47 5.98 -0.11
CA THR A 95 -10.41 6.40 1.29
C THR A 95 -9.31 5.67 2.04
N GLY A 96 -8.68 6.34 2.99
CA GLY A 96 -7.64 5.77 3.84
C GLY A 96 -7.31 6.65 5.04
N ASN A 97 -6.39 6.18 5.88
CA ASN A 97 -5.94 6.93 7.06
C ASN A 97 -4.51 7.41 6.85
N VAL A 98 -4.25 8.64 7.28
CA VAL A 98 -2.91 9.25 7.27
C VAL A 98 -2.18 8.86 8.55
N THR A 99 -0.97 8.33 8.41
CA THR A 99 -0.10 8.01 9.56
C THR A 99 0.56 9.27 10.12
N PRO A 100 1.18 9.21 11.31
CA PRO A 100 1.92 10.32 11.89
C PRO A 100 3.08 10.82 11.02
N SER A 101 3.68 9.92 10.29
CA SER A 101 4.78 10.23 9.37
C SER A 101 4.31 10.86 8.05
N GLY A 102 3.00 11.00 7.85
CA GLY A 102 2.43 11.50 6.61
C GLY A 102 2.27 10.45 5.51
N ALA A 103 2.62 9.20 5.76
CA ALA A 103 2.35 8.12 4.82
C ALA A 103 0.89 7.68 4.90
N PHE A 104 0.29 7.27 3.78
CA PHE A 104 -1.05 6.74 3.76
C PHE A 104 -1.31 5.83 2.56
N ILE A 105 -2.21 4.88 2.77
CA ILE A 105 -2.74 3.99 1.74
C ILE A 105 -4.24 4.20 1.71
N MET A 106 -4.78 4.35 0.50
CA MET A 106 -6.20 4.52 0.27
C MET A 106 -6.68 3.46 -0.72
N THR A 107 -7.90 2.99 -0.52
CA THR A 107 -8.48 1.95 -1.38
C THR A 107 -9.87 2.35 -1.85
N SER A 108 -10.25 1.85 -3.02
CA SER A 108 -11.64 1.85 -3.50
C SER A 108 -12.27 0.47 -3.33
N PRO A 109 -13.61 0.36 -3.35
CA PRO A 109 -14.31 -0.93 -3.32
C PRO A 109 -13.97 -1.85 -4.50
N PHE A 110 -13.37 -1.33 -5.55
CA PHE A 110 -13.08 -2.06 -6.80
C PHE A 110 -11.59 -2.37 -6.99
N GLY A 111 -10.81 -2.32 -5.90
CA GLY A 111 -9.42 -2.77 -5.89
C GLY A 111 -8.40 -1.76 -6.44
N GLN A 112 -8.81 -0.49 -6.67
CA GLN A 112 -7.83 0.56 -6.89
C GLN A 112 -7.15 0.90 -5.56
N VAL A 113 -5.84 1.09 -5.60
CA VAL A 113 -5.03 1.42 -4.43
C VAL A 113 -4.21 2.66 -4.74
N PHE A 114 -4.24 3.62 -3.82
CA PHE A 114 -3.31 4.74 -3.81
C PHE A 114 -2.33 4.56 -2.65
N GLU A 115 -1.05 4.68 -2.94
CA GLU A 115 0.03 4.73 -1.95
C GLU A 115 0.75 6.06 -2.08
N GLY A 116 0.89 6.80 -0.98
CA GLY A 116 1.49 8.11 -1.02
C GLY A 116 1.98 8.61 0.32
N SER A 117 2.56 9.82 0.26
CA SER A 117 3.06 10.50 1.44
C SER A 117 2.91 12.02 1.33
N ILE A 118 2.87 12.68 2.48
CA ILE A 118 2.83 14.12 2.65
C ILE A 118 4.17 14.58 3.21
N ASN A 119 4.81 15.52 2.56
CA ASN A 119 6.06 16.09 3.04
C ASN A 119 5.83 17.30 3.97
N SER A 120 6.92 17.88 4.54
CA SER A 120 6.88 19.04 5.42
C SER A 120 6.36 20.33 4.76
N GLN A 121 6.30 20.38 3.44
CA GLN A 121 5.75 21.50 2.67
C GLN A 121 4.25 21.29 2.36
N HIS A 122 3.62 20.31 2.99
CA HIS A 122 2.23 19.92 2.74
C HIS A 122 1.95 19.57 1.26
N ARG A 123 2.94 18.99 0.59
CA ARG A 123 2.80 18.43 -0.74
C ARG A 123 2.61 16.93 -0.64
N ILE A 124 1.59 16.42 -1.32
CA ILE A 124 1.30 15.00 -1.44
C ILE A 124 1.85 14.50 -2.76
N THR A 125 2.53 13.37 -2.73
CA THR A 125 2.92 12.60 -3.91
C THR A 125 2.61 11.13 -3.69
N GLY A 126 2.18 10.45 -4.72
CA GLY A 126 1.90 9.02 -4.65
C GLY A 126 1.40 8.46 -5.96
N GLN A 127 1.12 7.15 -5.94
CA GLN A 127 0.72 6.41 -7.11
C GLN A 127 -0.65 5.76 -6.89
N VAL A 128 -1.55 5.90 -7.86
CA VAL A 128 -2.74 5.05 -7.98
C VAL A 128 -2.39 3.86 -8.84
N THR A 129 -2.71 2.68 -8.35
CA THR A 129 -2.59 1.42 -9.07
C THR A 129 -3.93 0.70 -9.14
N GLY A 130 -4.13 -0.05 -10.20
CA GLY A 130 -5.32 -0.81 -10.50
C GLY A 130 -5.19 -1.39 -11.91
N TYR A 131 -6.19 -1.23 -12.75
CA TYR A 131 -6.07 -1.56 -14.18
C TYR A 131 -5.10 -0.64 -14.92
N CYS A 132 -5.04 0.63 -14.48
CA CYS A 132 -4.10 1.63 -14.96
C CYS A 132 -3.30 2.17 -13.78
N SER A 133 -2.12 2.75 -14.07
CA SER A 133 -1.23 3.31 -13.07
C SER A 133 -0.94 4.78 -13.34
N TYR A 134 -1.02 5.60 -12.29
CA TYR A 134 -0.86 7.05 -12.38
C TYR A 134 -0.07 7.57 -11.20
N ASP A 135 0.90 8.45 -11.47
CA ASP A 135 1.53 9.23 -10.41
C ASP A 135 0.77 10.56 -10.25
N LEU A 136 0.43 10.88 -9.03
CA LEU A 136 -0.40 12.02 -8.68
C LEU A 136 0.33 12.94 -7.70
N THR A 137 0.14 14.23 -7.87
CA THR A 137 0.68 15.24 -6.97
C THR A 137 -0.38 16.25 -6.58
N TRP A 138 -0.39 16.63 -5.30
CA TRP A 138 -1.24 17.68 -4.75
C TRP A 138 -0.44 18.65 -3.91
N GLN A 139 -1.01 19.85 -3.74
CA GLN A 139 -0.51 20.89 -2.83
C GLN A 139 -1.65 21.33 -1.90
N LYS A 140 -1.35 21.51 -0.62
CA LYS A 140 -2.33 22.05 0.34
C LYS A 140 -2.78 23.43 -0.07
N GLN A 141 -4.08 23.67 -0.03
CA GLN A 141 -4.68 24.97 -0.24
C GLN A 141 -4.47 25.83 1.03
N SER A 142 -4.08 27.08 0.83
CA SER A 142 -3.88 28.09 1.90
C SER A 142 -5.21 28.52 2.50
#